data_ab4935301f46caf00e8cf821085e36be
#
_entry.id   ab4935301f46caf00e8cf821085e36be
#
_cell.length_a   1.000
_cell.length_b   1.000
_cell.length_c   1.000
_cell.angle_alpha   90.00
_cell.angle_beta   90.00
_cell.angle_gamma   90.00
#
_symmetry.space_group_name_H-M   'P 1'
#
loop_
_entity.id
_entity.type
_entity.pdbx_description
1 polymer ?
#
loop_
_entity_poly.entity_id
_entity_poly.type
_entity_poly.pdbx_seq_one_letter_code
_entity_poly.pdbx_strand_id
1 'polypeptide(L)'
;MDRLIAGYRTFRGGRWQAEHERYTELATHGQKPETLVIACSDSRSDPAAIFDASPGELFVIRNIAAIVPPLEIDGAHHGTSAAIAFAVLVLNVRNILVMGHAQCSGVAAALDGNIGDDVPFLRSWIDLLKPAVERTDHSANETHRTASLERETVLLSMERLMNYPFVAERVQAGELEINGARFGIADGKLEVFDRTIAAFKAI
;
A
#
# COMPACT_ATOMS: atom_id res chain seq x y z
N MET A 1 7.00 24.99 -8.52
CA MET A 1 6.31 25.39 -7.26
C MET A 1 4.97 26.05 -7.52
N ASP A 2 4.87 26.94 -8.52
CA ASP A 2 3.67 27.73 -8.83
C ASP A 2 2.40 26.90 -9.07
N ARG A 3 2.54 25.77 -9.79
CA ARG A 3 1.41 24.84 -9.99
C ARG A 3 0.86 24.27 -8.67
N LEU A 4 1.74 23.93 -7.72
CA LEU A 4 1.32 23.41 -6.40
C LEU A 4 0.61 24.49 -5.59
N ILE A 5 1.12 25.72 -5.64
CA ILE A 5 0.48 26.87 -4.98
C ILE A 5 -0.91 27.15 -5.59
N ALA A 6 -1.02 27.10 -6.91
CA ALA A 6 -2.31 27.24 -7.59
C ALA A 6 -3.29 26.13 -7.19
N GLY A 7 -2.82 24.88 -7.17
CA GLY A 7 -3.60 23.72 -6.69
C GLY A 7 -4.08 23.88 -5.25
N TYR A 8 -3.20 24.33 -4.35
CA TYR A 8 -3.57 24.64 -2.97
C TYR A 8 -4.67 25.71 -2.88
N ARG A 9 -4.58 26.78 -3.68
CA ARG A 9 -5.62 27.83 -3.72
C ARG A 9 -6.95 27.27 -4.19
N THR A 10 -6.96 26.41 -5.20
CA THR A 10 -8.18 25.71 -5.65
C THR A 10 -8.75 24.82 -4.54
N PHE A 11 -7.91 24.01 -3.90
CA PHE A 11 -8.32 23.20 -2.74
C PHE A 11 -8.91 24.07 -1.62
N ARG A 12 -8.22 25.15 -1.25
CA ARG A 12 -8.63 26.06 -0.16
C ARG A 12 -9.94 26.78 -0.43
N GLY A 13 -10.20 27.14 -1.70
CA GLY A 13 -11.43 27.82 -2.13
C GLY A 13 -12.60 26.88 -2.47
N GLY A 14 -12.33 25.59 -2.66
CA GLY A 14 -13.33 24.58 -3.04
C GLY A 14 -13.49 23.47 -1.99
N ARG A 15 -12.76 22.37 -2.16
CA ARG A 15 -12.92 21.17 -1.33
C ARG A 15 -12.78 21.47 0.18
N TRP A 16 -11.80 22.28 0.57
CA TRP A 16 -11.63 22.59 1.99
C TRP A 16 -12.83 23.38 2.54
N GLN A 17 -13.46 24.24 1.76
CA GLN A 17 -14.67 24.95 2.20
C GLN A 17 -15.85 23.99 2.39
N ALA A 18 -16.00 23.03 1.48
CA ALA A 18 -17.07 22.03 1.56
C ALA A 18 -16.88 21.06 2.73
N GLU A 19 -15.64 20.72 3.08
CA GLU A 19 -15.29 19.74 4.11
C GLU A 19 -14.74 20.38 5.40
N HIS A 20 -14.82 21.67 5.54
CA HIS A 20 -14.16 22.43 6.60
C HIS A 20 -14.59 22.01 8.01
N GLU A 21 -15.85 21.68 8.21
CA GLU A 21 -16.35 21.19 9.50
C GLU A 21 -15.67 19.87 9.87
N ARG A 22 -15.53 18.95 8.92
CA ARG A 22 -14.82 17.68 9.11
C ARG A 22 -13.34 17.90 9.46
N TYR A 23 -12.65 18.80 8.74
CA TYR A 23 -11.25 19.14 9.07
C TYR A 23 -11.14 19.75 10.47
N THR A 24 -12.06 20.58 10.88
CA THR A 24 -12.08 21.20 12.22
C THR A 24 -12.32 20.15 13.30
N GLU A 25 -13.24 19.24 13.09
CA GLU A 25 -13.51 18.11 13.98
C GLU A 25 -12.29 17.22 14.16
N LEU A 26 -11.67 16.80 13.05
CA LEU A 26 -10.45 15.98 13.05
C LEU A 26 -9.26 16.70 13.71
N ALA A 27 -9.14 18.02 13.54
CA ALA A 27 -8.09 18.80 14.18
C ALA A 27 -8.30 18.91 15.71
N THR A 28 -9.53 18.91 16.16
CA THR A 28 -9.89 19.07 17.58
C THR A 28 -9.87 17.73 18.33
N HIS A 29 -10.41 16.68 17.73
CA HIS A 29 -10.61 15.38 18.38
C HIS A 29 -9.64 14.29 17.90
N GLY A 30 -8.78 14.58 16.92
CA GLY A 30 -7.88 13.62 16.28
C GLY A 30 -8.60 12.75 15.24
N GLN A 31 -7.81 11.88 14.58
CA GLN A 31 -8.33 10.95 13.58
C GLN A 31 -8.47 9.54 14.16
N LYS A 32 -9.46 8.81 13.70
CA LYS A 32 -9.68 7.39 14.03
C LYS A 32 -10.00 6.60 12.76
N PRO A 33 -9.06 6.49 11.81
CA PRO A 33 -9.27 5.72 10.58
C PRO A 33 -9.50 4.24 10.92
N GLU A 34 -10.47 3.62 10.27
CA GLU A 34 -10.70 2.19 10.45
C GLU A 34 -9.75 1.34 9.61
N THR A 35 -9.17 1.91 8.57
CA THR A 35 -8.34 1.18 7.60
C THR A 35 -6.96 1.80 7.42
N LEU A 36 -5.92 0.97 7.56
CA LEU A 36 -4.58 1.24 7.05
C LEU A 36 -4.51 0.78 5.60
N VAL A 37 -4.12 1.65 4.69
CA VAL A 37 -3.79 1.27 3.30
C VAL A 37 -2.28 1.37 3.10
N ILE A 38 -1.67 0.28 2.64
CA ILE A 38 -0.25 0.23 2.22
C ILE A 38 -0.25 0.19 0.70
N ALA A 39 0.17 1.27 0.06
CA ALA A 39 0.10 1.45 -1.40
C ALA A 39 1.42 1.91 -2.01
N CYS A 40 1.52 1.81 -3.34
CA CYS A 40 2.67 2.34 -4.05
C CYS A 40 2.72 3.88 -4.02
N SER A 41 3.93 4.44 -4.06
CA SER A 41 4.16 5.89 -4.22
C SER A 41 3.78 6.41 -5.61
N ASP A 42 3.42 5.54 -6.56
CA ASP A 42 3.00 5.90 -7.91
C ASP A 42 1.77 6.82 -7.88
N SER A 43 1.88 7.98 -8.52
CA SER A 43 0.84 9.02 -8.49
C SER A 43 -0.49 8.57 -9.12
N ARG A 44 -0.49 7.50 -9.94
CA ARG A 44 -1.66 6.94 -10.60
C ARG A 44 -2.49 6.01 -9.71
N SER A 45 -1.95 5.64 -8.53
CA SER A 45 -2.57 4.70 -7.58
C SER A 45 -2.79 5.33 -6.21
N ASP A 46 -3.30 6.56 -6.16
CA ASP A 46 -3.61 7.23 -4.90
C ASP A 46 -4.86 6.61 -4.23
N PRO A 47 -4.72 6.02 -3.02
CA PRO A 47 -5.86 5.35 -2.36
C PRO A 47 -7.04 6.27 -2.07
N ALA A 48 -6.78 7.53 -1.67
CA ALA A 48 -7.87 8.45 -1.35
C ALA A 48 -8.70 8.78 -2.59
N ALA A 49 -8.05 8.87 -3.77
CA ALA A 49 -8.75 9.09 -5.03
C ALA A 49 -9.49 7.83 -5.52
N ILE A 50 -8.86 6.63 -5.39
CA ILE A 50 -9.45 5.39 -5.88
C ILE A 50 -10.68 4.97 -5.07
N PHE A 51 -10.64 5.17 -3.75
CA PHE A 51 -11.72 4.78 -2.84
C PHE A 51 -12.67 5.94 -2.48
N ASP A 52 -12.54 7.11 -3.15
CA ASP A 52 -13.34 8.33 -2.85
C ASP A 52 -13.35 8.64 -1.33
N ALA A 53 -12.20 8.47 -0.69
CA ALA A 53 -12.09 8.57 0.75
C ALA A 53 -12.01 10.03 1.22
N SER A 54 -12.78 10.34 2.23
CA SER A 54 -12.76 11.64 2.90
C SER A 54 -11.62 11.74 3.94
N PRO A 55 -11.22 12.94 4.34
CA PRO A 55 -10.22 13.13 5.39
C PRO A 55 -10.55 12.35 6.67
N GLY A 56 -9.56 11.64 7.21
CA GLY A 56 -9.69 10.86 8.44
C GLY A 56 -10.21 9.43 8.26
N GLU A 57 -10.63 9.01 7.05
CA GLU A 57 -11.14 7.65 6.80
C GLU A 57 -10.03 6.61 6.61
N LEU A 58 -8.94 7.02 5.98
CA LEU A 58 -7.80 6.14 5.72
C LEU A 58 -6.54 6.64 6.42
N PHE A 59 -5.76 5.72 6.97
CA PHE A 59 -4.36 5.95 7.30
C PHE A 59 -3.51 5.32 6.20
N VAL A 60 -2.68 6.12 5.52
CA VAL A 60 -2.04 5.67 4.28
C VAL A 60 -0.51 5.66 4.42
N ILE A 61 0.09 4.52 4.12
CA ILE A 61 1.53 4.36 3.90
C ILE A 61 1.76 4.25 2.40
N ARG A 62 2.70 5.02 1.87
CA ARG A 62 3.12 4.90 0.47
C ARG A 62 4.62 4.71 0.36
N ASN A 63 5.01 3.62 -0.29
CA ASN A 63 6.41 3.30 -0.58
C ASN A 63 6.55 2.72 -2.00
N ILE A 64 7.75 2.42 -2.46
CA ILE A 64 7.93 1.80 -3.77
C ILE A 64 7.37 0.37 -3.75
N ALA A 65 6.46 0.08 -4.70
CA ALA A 65 5.81 -1.22 -4.92
C ALA A 65 4.91 -1.73 -3.78
N ALA A 66 4.46 -0.88 -2.84
CA ALA A 66 3.58 -1.27 -1.73
C ALA A 66 4.14 -2.42 -0.87
N ILE A 67 5.46 -2.43 -0.67
CA ILE A 67 6.16 -3.51 0.03
C ILE A 67 5.99 -3.37 1.55
N VAL A 68 5.63 -4.45 2.21
CA VAL A 68 5.86 -4.63 3.65
C VAL A 68 7.23 -5.26 3.82
N PRO A 69 8.19 -4.60 4.50
CA PRO A 69 9.51 -5.19 4.75
C PRO A 69 9.40 -6.33 5.78
N PRO A 70 10.40 -7.22 5.86
CA PRO A 70 10.54 -8.13 6.98
C PRO A 70 10.57 -7.36 8.31
N LEU A 71 10.14 -8.02 9.38
CA LEU A 71 10.28 -7.45 10.72
C LEU A 71 11.76 -7.48 11.12
N GLU A 72 12.32 -6.30 11.35
CA GLU A 72 13.69 -6.10 11.86
C GLU A 72 13.61 -5.20 13.09
N ILE A 73 14.21 -5.66 14.20
CA ILE A 73 14.26 -4.92 15.47
C ILE A 73 15.74 -4.70 15.81
N ASP A 74 16.37 -3.79 15.09
CA ASP A 74 17.80 -3.49 15.20
C ASP A 74 18.11 -2.07 15.69
N GLY A 75 17.07 -1.29 16.03
CA GLY A 75 17.20 0.10 16.45
C GLY A 75 17.42 1.11 15.31
N ALA A 76 17.40 0.67 14.03
CA ALA A 76 17.46 1.54 12.88
C ALA A 76 16.11 2.22 12.57
N HIS A 77 16.09 3.04 11.50
CA HIS A 77 14.92 3.84 11.15
C HIS A 77 14.05 3.13 10.11
N HIS A 78 13.06 2.36 10.57
CA HIS A 78 12.14 1.56 9.74
C HIS A 78 10.81 2.27 9.54
N GLY A 79 10.73 3.23 8.62
CA GLY A 79 9.55 4.09 8.43
C GLY A 79 8.25 3.35 8.14
N THR A 80 8.26 2.33 7.27
CA THR A 80 7.07 1.51 6.98
C THR A 80 6.62 0.73 8.21
N SER A 81 7.54 0.05 8.91
CA SER A 81 7.23 -0.71 10.12
C SER A 81 6.72 0.17 11.26
N ALA A 82 7.31 1.36 11.44
CA ALA A 82 6.84 2.33 12.42
C ALA A 82 5.41 2.81 12.13
N ALA A 83 5.09 3.06 10.87
CA ALA A 83 3.74 3.48 10.48
C ALA A 83 2.72 2.33 10.64
N ILE A 84 3.09 1.07 10.37
CA ILE A 84 2.26 -0.12 10.66
C ILE A 84 2.00 -0.22 12.17
N ALA A 85 3.04 -0.10 13.00
CA ALA A 85 2.90 -0.14 14.46
C ALA A 85 1.99 0.99 14.97
N PHE A 86 2.15 2.20 14.45
CA PHE A 86 1.29 3.33 14.81
C PHE A 86 -0.18 3.08 14.44
N ALA A 87 -0.45 2.59 13.23
CA ALA A 87 -1.80 2.27 12.78
C ALA A 87 -2.47 1.20 13.67
N VAL A 88 -1.75 0.13 13.98
CA VAL A 88 -2.31 -1.03 14.70
C VAL A 88 -2.38 -0.77 16.20
N LEU A 89 -1.32 -0.21 16.83
CA LEU A 89 -1.22 -0.08 18.26
C LEU A 89 -1.77 1.24 18.82
N VAL A 90 -1.71 2.32 18.03
CA VAL A 90 -2.12 3.66 18.48
C VAL A 90 -3.49 4.04 17.91
N LEU A 91 -3.69 3.90 16.59
CA LEU A 91 -4.95 4.24 15.95
C LEU A 91 -6.00 3.12 16.06
N ASN A 92 -5.57 1.89 16.39
CA ASN A 92 -6.43 0.73 16.53
C ASN A 92 -7.28 0.44 15.27
N VAL A 93 -6.64 0.52 14.08
CA VAL A 93 -7.32 0.17 12.82
C VAL A 93 -7.87 -1.25 12.87
N ARG A 94 -8.97 -1.49 12.16
CA ARG A 94 -9.63 -2.80 12.05
C ARG A 94 -9.27 -3.53 10.77
N ASN A 95 -8.78 -2.78 9.79
CA ASN A 95 -8.44 -3.32 8.47
C ASN A 95 -7.04 -2.86 8.05
N ILE A 96 -6.31 -3.76 7.41
CA ILE A 96 -5.11 -3.43 6.63
C ILE A 96 -5.39 -3.86 5.20
N LEU A 97 -5.26 -2.94 4.25
CA LEU A 97 -5.31 -3.20 2.82
C LEU A 97 -3.93 -3.01 2.22
N VAL A 98 -3.35 -4.07 1.66
CA VAL A 98 -2.19 -3.96 0.79
C VAL A 98 -2.68 -3.78 -0.64
N MET A 99 -2.42 -2.62 -1.24
CA MET A 99 -2.89 -2.29 -2.58
C MET A 99 -1.71 -2.15 -3.56
N GLY A 100 -1.50 -3.18 -4.38
CA GLY A 100 -0.66 -3.13 -5.56
C GLY A 100 -1.37 -2.44 -6.74
N HIS A 101 -0.66 -2.24 -7.83
CA HIS A 101 -1.26 -1.71 -9.04
C HIS A 101 -0.58 -2.25 -10.31
N ALA A 102 -1.30 -2.21 -11.42
CA ALA A 102 -0.78 -2.57 -12.73
C ALA A 102 0.35 -1.62 -13.18
N GLN A 103 1.29 -2.15 -13.95
CA GLN A 103 2.41 -1.39 -14.52
C GLN A 103 3.25 -0.67 -13.46
N CYS A 104 3.49 -1.33 -12.33
CA CYS A 104 4.34 -0.82 -11.27
C CYS A 104 5.81 -0.91 -11.69
N SER A 105 6.49 0.24 -11.79
CA SER A 105 7.91 0.29 -12.18
C SER A 105 8.82 -0.41 -11.16
N GLY A 106 8.49 -0.38 -9.87
CA GLY A 106 9.24 -1.09 -8.84
C GLY A 106 9.12 -2.62 -8.98
N VAL A 107 7.94 -3.12 -9.36
CA VAL A 107 7.72 -4.55 -9.64
C VAL A 107 8.43 -4.96 -10.93
N ALA A 108 8.37 -4.16 -11.99
CA ALA A 108 9.10 -4.41 -13.22
C ALA A 108 10.61 -4.47 -12.96
N ALA A 109 11.17 -3.55 -12.19
CA ALA A 109 12.57 -3.56 -11.82
C ALA A 109 13.00 -4.83 -11.05
N ALA A 110 12.11 -5.40 -10.22
CA ALA A 110 12.37 -6.68 -9.56
C ALA A 110 12.40 -7.85 -10.54
N LEU A 111 11.53 -7.83 -11.56
CA LEU A 111 11.45 -8.86 -12.58
C LEU A 111 12.67 -8.85 -13.52
N ASP A 112 13.10 -7.66 -13.93
CA ASP A 112 14.20 -7.48 -14.87
C ASP A 112 15.57 -7.63 -14.20
N GLY A 113 15.65 -7.49 -12.88
CA GLY A 113 16.91 -7.49 -12.12
C GLY A 113 17.84 -6.31 -12.43
N ASN A 114 17.38 -5.36 -13.24
CA ASN A 114 18.18 -4.26 -13.75
C ASN A 114 17.96 -2.97 -12.96
N ILE A 115 18.46 -2.95 -11.73
CA ILE A 115 18.54 -1.72 -10.93
C ILE A 115 19.98 -1.28 -10.94
N GLY A 116 20.24 -0.07 -11.46
CA GLY A 116 21.59 0.50 -11.48
C GLY A 116 22.20 0.58 -10.09
N ASP A 117 23.50 0.31 -10.00
CA ASP A 117 24.25 0.38 -8.72
C ASP A 117 24.39 1.83 -8.23
N ASP A 118 24.11 2.79 -9.08
CA ASP A 118 24.16 4.23 -8.84
C ASP A 118 22.88 4.77 -8.16
N VAL A 119 21.85 3.91 -7.94
CA VAL A 119 20.63 4.31 -7.22
C VAL A 119 20.66 3.75 -5.78
N PRO A 120 21.16 4.53 -4.81
CA PRO A 120 21.30 4.08 -3.45
C PRO A 120 19.91 3.72 -2.84
N PHE A 121 19.91 2.75 -1.95
CA PHE A 121 18.74 2.24 -1.24
C PHE A 121 17.73 1.46 -2.10
N LEU A 122 17.58 1.77 -3.38
CA LEU A 122 16.54 1.17 -4.22
C LEU A 122 16.77 -0.33 -4.44
N ARG A 123 18.03 -0.74 -4.73
CA ARG A 123 18.36 -2.15 -4.94
C ARG A 123 17.97 -3.02 -3.73
N SER A 124 18.42 -2.65 -2.53
CA SER A 124 18.10 -3.41 -1.31
C SER A 124 16.61 -3.45 -1.01
N TRP A 125 15.89 -2.39 -1.33
CA TRP A 125 14.44 -2.32 -1.19
C TRP A 125 13.72 -3.26 -2.16
N ILE A 126 14.09 -3.24 -3.44
CA ILE A 126 13.48 -4.09 -4.46
C ILE A 126 13.89 -5.56 -4.30
N ASP A 127 15.08 -5.85 -3.79
CA ASP A 127 15.52 -7.20 -3.44
C ASP A 127 14.58 -7.90 -2.42
N LEU A 128 13.81 -7.14 -1.67
CA LEU A 128 12.75 -7.68 -0.83
C LEU A 128 11.67 -8.43 -1.63
N LEU A 129 11.55 -8.21 -2.94
CA LEU A 129 10.60 -8.90 -3.80
C LEU A 129 11.12 -10.23 -4.37
N LYS A 130 12.38 -10.62 -4.13
CA LYS A 130 12.94 -11.90 -4.62
C LYS A 130 12.03 -13.11 -4.35
N PRO A 131 11.43 -13.29 -3.15
CA PRO A 131 10.51 -14.41 -2.93
C PRO A 131 9.25 -14.37 -3.80
N ALA A 132 8.74 -13.20 -4.14
CA ALA A 132 7.60 -13.04 -5.04
C ALA A 132 8.01 -13.34 -6.50
N VAL A 133 9.20 -12.92 -6.92
CA VAL A 133 9.75 -13.24 -8.24
C VAL A 133 9.88 -14.76 -8.43
N GLU A 134 10.40 -15.47 -7.42
CA GLU A 134 10.55 -16.93 -7.45
C GLU A 134 9.22 -17.70 -7.58
N ARG A 135 8.11 -17.12 -7.09
CA ARG A 135 6.76 -17.70 -7.19
C ARG A 135 6.07 -17.38 -8.53
N THR A 136 6.61 -16.44 -9.29
CA THR A 136 6.01 -16.00 -10.54
C THR A 136 6.26 -17.02 -11.66
N ASP A 137 5.23 -17.30 -12.48
CA ASP A 137 5.36 -18.17 -13.64
C ASP A 137 6.25 -17.55 -14.72
N HIS A 138 7.47 -18.05 -14.83
CA HIS A 138 8.46 -17.59 -15.80
C HIS A 138 8.20 -18.11 -17.23
N SER A 139 7.28 -19.06 -17.43
CA SER A 139 6.92 -19.58 -18.76
C SER A 139 5.91 -18.69 -19.49
N ALA A 140 5.21 -17.81 -18.76
CA ALA A 140 4.24 -16.91 -19.32
C ALA A 140 4.90 -15.76 -20.12
N ASN A 141 4.14 -15.12 -21.01
CA ASN A 141 4.61 -13.91 -21.68
C ASN A 141 4.83 -12.76 -20.67
N GLU A 142 5.61 -11.76 -21.05
CA GLU A 142 6.05 -10.65 -20.18
C GLU A 142 4.88 -9.94 -19.48
N THR A 143 3.80 -9.65 -20.21
CA THR A 143 2.61 -8.98 -19.63
C THR A 143 1.96 -9.81 -18.53
N HIS A 144 1.81 -11.11 -18.74
CA HIS A 144 1.25 -12.01 -17.74
C HIS A 144 2.20 -12.20 -16.56
N ARG A 145 3.50 -12.30 -16.80
CA ARG A 145 4.51 -12.37 -15.75
C ARG A 145 4.48 -11.14 -14.84
N THR A 146 4.46 -9.95 -15.43
CA THR A 146 4.37 -8.70 -14.66
C THR A 146 3.10 -8.66 -13.83
N ALA A 147 1.94 -8.97 -14.42
CA ALA A 147 0.67 -9.00 -13.70
C ALA A 147 0.63 -10.06 -12.59
N SER A 148 1.29 -11.19 -12.79
CA SER A 148 1.45 -12.23 -11.76
C SER A 148 2.33 -11.71 -10.62
N LEU A 149 3.49 -11.12 -10.91
CA LEU A 149 4.38 -10.59 -9.88
C LEU A 149 3.75 -9.43 -9.10
N GLU A 150 2.94 -8.61 -9.74
CA GLU A 150 2.17 -7.55 -9.05
C GLU A 150 1.25 -8.14 -7.97
N ARG A 151 0.57 -9.27 -8.26
CA ARG A 151 -0.27 -9.98 -7.28
C ARG A 151 0.57 -10.70 -6.23
N GLU A 152 1.65 -11.37 -6.62
CA GLU A 152 2.58 -12.02 -5.68
C GLU A 152 3.23 -11.01 -4.71
N THR A 153 3.51 -9.80 -5.16
CA THR A 153 4.00 -8.70 -4.30
C THR A 153 2.99 -8.35 -3.20
N VAL A 154 1.70 -8.30 -3.55
CA VAL A 154 0.62 -8.07 -2.57
C VAL A 154 0.55 -9.22 -1.57
N LEU A 155 0.56 -10.48 -2.06
CA LEU A 155 0.51 -11.66 -1.20
C LEU A 155 1.71 -11.75 -0.26
N LEU A 156 2.92 -11.52 -0.75
CA LEU A 156 4.15 -11.48 0.06
C LEU A 156 4.05 -10.40 1.15
N SER A 157 3.51 -9.23 0.82
CA SER A 157 3.33 -8.16 1.80
C SER A 157 2.28 -8.52 2.86
N MET A 158 1.18 -9.18 2.48
CA MET A 158 0.19 -9.70 3.43
C MET A 158 0.79 -10.79 4.35
N GLU A 159 1.59 -11.70 3.81
CA GLU A 159 2.32 -12.73 4.60
C GLU A 159 3.26 -12.08 5.62
N ARG A 160 4.01 -11.06 5.20
CA ARG A 160 4.96 -10.36 6.07
C ARG A 160 4.28 -9.59 7.20
N LEU A 161 3.07 -9.08 6.99
CA LEU A 161 2.29 -8.46 8.07
C LEU A 161 2.04 -9.44 9.20
N MET A 162 1.84 -10.73 8.94
CA MET A 162 1.66 -11.76 9.94
C MET A 162 2.93 -12.07 10.76
N ASN A 163 4.10 -11.64 10.29
CA ASN A 163 5.36 -11.77 11.05
C ASN A 163 5.55 -10.64 12.10
N TYR A 164 4.70 -9.61 12.07
CA TYR A 164 4.66 -8.59 13.12
C TYR A 164 3.79 -9.10 14.28
N PRO A 165 4.34 -9.38 15.48
CA PRO A 165 3.59 -10.03 16.58
C PRO A 165 2.28 -9.31 16.91
N PHE A 166 2.32 -7.98 17.01
CA PHE A 166 1.15 -7.17 17.34
C PHE A 166 0.07 -7.18 16.24
N VAL A 167 0.43 -7.46 14.99
CA VAL A 167 -0.52 -7.67 13.89
C VAL A 167 -1.12 -9.06 14.01
N ALA A 168 -0.26 -10.09 14.14
CA ALA A 168 -0.70 -11.49 14.24
C ALA A 168 -1.64 -11.73 15.43
N GLU A 169 -1.33 -11.16 16.59
CA GLU A 169 -2.17 -11.25 17.79
C GLU A 169 -3.57 -10.70 17.55
N ARG A 170 -3.70 -9.52 16.93
CA ARG A 170 -5.00 -8.91 16.66
C ARG A 170 -5.78 -9.63 15.57
N VAL A 171 -5.09 -10.19 14.56
CA VAL A 171 -5.75 -11.04 13.54
C VAL A 171 -6.28 -12.32 14.19
N GLN A 172 -5.51 -12.98 15.05
CA GLN A 172 -5.95 -14.17 15.78
C GLN A 172 -7.12 -13.90 16.73
N ALA A 173 -7.16 -12.70 17.33
CA ALA A 173 -8.27 -12.26 18.16
C ALA A 173 -9.54 -11.88 17.36
N GLY A 174 -9.47 -11.84 16.02
CA GLY A 174 -10.59 -11.40 15.17
C GLY A 174 -10.83 -9.88 15.21
N GLU A 175 -9.86 -9.11 15.66
CA GLU A 175 -9.94 -7.65 15.79
C GLU A 175 -9.33 -6.89 14.62
N LEU A 176 -8.60 -7.58 13.74
CA LEU A 176 -7.90 -7.01 12.60
C LEU A 176 -8.01 -7.95 11.39
N GLU A 177 -8.37 -7.39 10.24
CA GLU A 177 -8.36 -8.11 8.96
C GLU A 177 -7.25 -7.59 8.06
N ILE A 178 -6.58 -8.50 7.32
CA ILE A 178 -5.61 -8.15 6.29
C ILE A 178 -6.21 -8.50 4.94
N ASN A 179 -6.29 -7.55 4.05
CA ASN A 179 -6.85 -7.69 2.71
C ASN A 179 -5.80 -7.29 1.65
N GLY A 180 -5.91 -7.87 0.47
CA GLY A 180 -5.06 -7.56 -0.67
C GLY A 180 -5.87 -7.12 -1.87
N ALA A 181 -5.38 -6.12 -2.60
CA ALA A 181 -5.99 -5.67 -3.83
C ALA A 181 -4.92 -5.28 -4.87
N ARG A 182 -5.33 -5.29 -6.14
CA ARG A 182 -4.54 -4.79 -7.27
C ARG A 182 -5.40 -3.89 -8.13
N PHE A 183 -4.96 -2.66 -8.33
CA PHE A 183 -5.65 -1.66 -9.15
C PHE A 183 -5.12 -1.64 -10.59
N GLY A 184 -6.01 -1.76 -11.56
CA GLY A 184 -5.73 -1.65 -12.98
C GLY A 184 -5.74 -0.19 -13.42
N ILE A 185 -4.56 0.40 -13.67
CA ILE A 185 -4.44 1.83 -14.01
C ILE A 185 -5.16 2.16 -15.34
N ALA A 186 -5.07 1.25 -16.32
CA ALA A 186 -5.56 1.51 -17.67
C ALA A 186 -7.08 1.31 -17.80
N ASP A 187 -7.67 0.43 -17.00
CA ASP A 187 -9.08 0.03 -17.09
C ASP A 187 -9.91 0.36 -15.85
N GLY A 188 -9.28 0.89 -14.80
CA GLY A 188 -9.93 1.29 -13.56
C GLY A 188 -10.45 0.12 -12.71
N LYS A 189 -10.14 -1.13 -13.07
CA LYS A 189 -10.61 -2.30 -12.34
C LYS A 189 -9.85 -2.49 -11.04
N LEU A 190 -10.57 -2.85 -10.00
CA LEU A 190 -9.99 -3.32 -8.75
C LEU A 190 -10.16 -4.84 -8.66
N GLU A 191 -9.04 -5.55 -8.51
CA GLU A 191 -9.02 -6.97 -8.18
C GLU A 191 -8.79 -7.09 -6.66
N VAL A 192 -9.60 -7.90 -5.99
CA VAL A 192 -9.46 -8.18 -4.54
C VAL A 192 -9.10 -9.64 -4.35
N PHE A 193 -8.18 -9.92 -3.43
CA PHE A 193 -7.81 -11.29 -3.11
C PHE A 193 -8.90 -12.00 -2.32
N ASP A 194 -9.49 -13.01 -2.93
CA ASP A 194 -10.48 -13.89 -2.31
C ASP A 194 -9.77 -15.10 -1.68
N ARG A 195 -9.79 -15.16 -0.34
CA ARG A 195 -9.14 -16.24 0.42
C ARG A 195 -9.79 -17.60 0.19
N THR A 196 -11.08 -17.65 -0.18
CA THR A 196 -11.80 -18.91 -0.34
C THR A 196 -11.38 -19.68 -1.58
N ILE A 197 -10.96 -18.96 -2.61
CA ILE A 197 -10.47 -19.53 -3.87
C ILE A 197 -8.96 -19.29 -4.08
N ALA A 198 -8.30 -18.64 -3.12
CA ALA A 198 -6.89 -18.24 -3.17
C ALA A 198 -6.50 -17.52 -4.47
N ALA A 199 -7.34 -16.61 -4.95
CA ALA A 199 -7.14 -15.90 -6.21
C ALA A 199 -7.66 -14.46 -6.15
N PHE A 200 -7.12 -13.61 -7.01
CA PHE A 200 -7.64 -12.26 -7.21
C PHE A 200 -8.86 -12.27 -8.12
N LYS A 201 -9.92 -11.59 -7.70
CA LYS A 201 -11.19 -11.47 -8.39
C LYS A 201 -11.51 -10.00 -8.62
N ALA A 202 -11.87 -9.64 -9.84
CA ALA A 202 -12.37 -8.30 -10.16
C ALA A 202 -13.74 -8.06 -9.50
N ILE A 203 -13.94 -6.84 -9.00
CA ILE A 203 -15.21 -6.36 -8.45
C ILE A 203 -15.84 -5.31 -9.36
#